data_b39e3fd498c2d9626f2fd70985284e30
#
_entry.id   b39e3fd498c2d9626f2fd70985284e30
#
_cell.length_a   1.000
_cell.length_b   1.000
_cell.length_c   1.000
_cell.angle_alpha   90.00
_cell.angle_beta   90.00
_cell.angle_gamma   90.00
#
_symmetry.space_group_name_H-M   'P 1'
#
loop_
_entity.id
_entity.type
_entity.pdbx_description
1 polymer ?
#
loop_
_entity_poly.entity_id
_entity_poly.type
_entity_poly.pdbx_seq_one_letter_code
_entity_poly.pdbx_strand_id
1 'polypeptide(L)'
;MKKLFALLFAATVLGMAFVSCGDDKDEPVKPEPTQNLESVYENEKEMHYVFDIDLAQDSSSIYIYNVVFGPGAPSLTIRIDAPVTVDRSGKVYTYAGTNIIPYAQLHGVMLRMTDEVYRVTNLLCNVNTEAKTYDIKFDCHGGHFENAGKLK
;
A
#
# COMPACT_ATOMS: atom_id res chain seq x y z
N MET A 1 24.96 -66.55 19.93
CA MET A 1 26.07 -65.98 20.71
C MET A 1 26.11 -64.46 20.50
N LYS A 2 25.99 -63.71 21.66
CA LYS A 2 26.56 -62.36 21.89
C LYS A 2 26.00 -61.19 21.07
N LYS A 3 25.60 -60.13 21.62
CA LYS A 3 25.35 -59.43 22.87
C LYS A 3 24.81 -58.06 22.44
N LEU A 4 23.68 -57.73 22.94
CA LEU A 4 23.21 -56.47 23.53
C LEU A 4 24.29 -55.41 23.77
N PHE A 5 24.04 -54.20 23.27
CA PHE A 5 24.41 -52.96 24.00
C PHE A 5 23.35 -51.86 23.75
N ALA A 6 22.55 -51.70 24.79
CA ALA A 6 21.73 -50.52 24.96
C ALA A 6 22.63 -49.40 25.48
N LEU A 7 22.56 -48.24 24.90
CA LEU A 7 23.15 -47.01 25.44
C LEU A 7 22.07 -45.95 25.55
N LEU A 8 21.60 -45.84 26.79
CA LEU A 8 20.76 -44.77 27.27
C LEU A 8 21.64 -43.51 27.36
N PHE A 9 21.32 -42.48 26.59
CA PHE A 9 21.83 -41.13 26.85
C PHE A 9 20.69 -40.31 27.45
N ALA A 10 20.73 -40.16 28.76
CA ALA A 10 20.00 -39.15 29.48
C ALA A 10 20.75 -37.84 29.34
N ALA A 11 20.24 -36.92 28.54
CA ALA A 11 20.70 -35.56 28.49
C ALA A 11 19.85 -34.71 29.44
N THR A 12 20.42 -34.42 30.58
CA THR A 12 19.96 -33.42 31.54
C THR A 12 20.02 -32.04 30.88
N VAL A 13 18.86 -31.46 30.63
CA VAL A 13 18.74 -30.06 30.24
C VAL A 13 18.89 -29.21 31.50
N LEU A 14 20.09 -28.68 31.74
CA LEU A 14 20.28 -27.57 32.68
C LEU A 14 19.62 -26.32 32.09
N GLY A 15 18.55 -25.88 32.74
CA GLY A 15 17.96 -24.56 32.49
C GLY A 15 18.95 -23.48 32.92
N MET A 16 19.49 -22.77 31.94
CA MET A 16 20.09 -21.45 32.16
C MET A 16 19.06 -20.40 31.77
N ALA A 17 18.38 -19.88 32.78
CA ALA A 17 17.65 -18.65 32.68
C ALA A 17 18.65 -17.51 32.47
N PHE A 18 18.88 -17.10 31.23
CA PHE A 18 19.51 -15.83 30.96
C PHE A 18 18.45 -14.75 31.11
N VAL A 19 18.43 -14.14 32.30
CA VAL A 19 17.85 -12.82 32.46
C VAL A 19 18.78 -11.85 31.73
N SER A 20 18.51 -11.58 30.47
CA SER A 20 19.11 -10.48 29.76
C SER A 20 18.29 -9.24 30.08
N CYS A 21 18.82 -8.42 30.98
CA CYS A 21 18.40 -7.03 31.12
C CYS A 21 18.76 -6.26 29.86
N GLY A 22 17.77 -5.59 29.29
CA GLY A 22 17.90 -4.29 28.65
C GLY A 22 18.78 -4.22 27.42
N ASP A 23 18.12 -4.29 26.30
CA ASP A 23 18.31 -3.37 25.18
C ASP A 23 16.98 -3.40 24.42
N ASP A 24 16.17 -2.37 24.60
CA ASP A 24 15.03 -2.07 23.73
C ASP A 24 15.61 -1.73 22.35
N LYS A 25 16.03 -2.75 21.62
CA LYS A 25 16.16 -2.66 20.18
C LYS A 25 14.74 -2.74 19.67
N ASP A 26 14.18 -1.57 19.33
CA ASP A 26 12.98 -1.48 18.52
C ASP A 26 13.18 -2.38 17.29
N GLU A 27 12.71 -3.62 17.37
CA GLU A 27 12.64 -4.47 16.18
C GLU A 27 11.74 -3.73 15.21
N PRO A 28 12.19 -3.54 13.95
CA PRO A 28 11.38 -2.87 12.95
C PRO A 28 10.04 -3.60 12.84
N VAL A 29 8.96 -2.88 13.11
CA VAL A 29 7.61 -3.44 13.01
C VAL A 29 7.44 -3.97 11.58
N LYS A 30 7.20 -5.28 11.46
CA LYS A 30 6.97 -5.89 10.15
C LYS A 30 5.65 -5.33 9.61
N PRO A 31 5.65 -4.62 8.47
CA PRO A 31 4.43 -4.07 7.91
C PRO A 31 3.45 -5.20 7.53
N GLU A 32 2.17 -4.92 7.59
CA GLU A 32 1.16 -5.83 7.08
C GLU A 32 1.34 -6.02 5.58
N PRO A 33 1.33 -7.27 5.08
CA PRO A 33 1.65 -7.56 3.69
C PRO A 33 0.61 -7.04 2.70
N THR A 34 -0.66 -6.98 3.11
CA THR A 34 -1.79 -6.53 2.29
C THR A 34 -2.73 -5.69 3.13
N GLN A 35 -3.18 -4.56 2.57
CA GLN A 35 -4.15 -3.68 3.20
C GLN A 35 -5.06 -3.06 2.14
N ASN A 36 -6.33 -2.90 2.48
CA ASN A 36 -7.28 -2.14 1.69
C ASN A 36 -7.84 -1.01 2.57
N LEU A 37 -7.48 0.22 2.22
CA LEU A 37 -7.78 1.41 3.01
C LEU A 37 -8.61 2.38 2.18
N GLU A 38 -9.67 2.89 2.73
CA GLU A 38 -10.59 3.80 2.05
C GLU A 38 -10.57 5.18 2.71
N SER A 39 -10.58 6.22 1.88
CA SER A 39 -10.72 7.60 2.35
C SER A 39 -12.11 7.87 2.92
N VAL A 40 -12.21 8.76 3.89
CA VAL A 40 -13.49 9.31 4.35
C VAL A 40 -14.02 10.27 3.29
N TYR A 41 -15.29 10.15 2.95
CA TYR A 41 -16.01 11.08 2.07
C TYR A 41 -17.42 11.28 2.61
N GLU A 42 -18.00 12.44 2.39
CA GLU A 42 -19.36 12.79 2.86
C GLU A 42 -20.42 12.45 1.83
N ASN A 43 -20.04 12.47 0.56
CA ASN A 43 -20.95 12.26 -0.55
C ASN A 43 -20.31 11.33 -1.59
N GLU A 44 -21.02 10.29 -2.02
CA GLU A 44 -20.57 9.33 -3.04
C GLU A 44 -20.20 9.96 -4.40
N LYS A 45 -20.59 11.19 -4.64
CA LYS A 45 -20.24 11.95 -5.87
C LYS A 45 -18.92 12.70 -5.73
N GLU A 46 -18.38 12.82 -4.54
CA GLU A 46 -17.08 13.44 -4.33
C GLU A 46 -15.96 12.51 -4.76
N MET A 47 -14.84 13.09 -5.16
CA MET A 47 -13.65 12.32 -5.44
C MET A 47 -13.16 11.66 -4.15
N HIS A 48 -13.03 10.34 -4.18
CA HIS A 48 -12.59 9.56 -3.04
C HIS A 48 -11.64 8.44 -3.47
N TYR A 49 -10.91 7.87 -2.54
CA TYR A 49 -9.75 7.02 -2.79
C TYR A 49 -9.88 5.69 -2.08
N VAL A 50 -9.41 4.63 -2.75
CA VAL A 50 -9.15 3.34 -2.14
C VAL A 50 -7.70 2.97 -2.44
N PHE A 51 -6.93 2.71 -1.39
CA PHE A 51 -5.54 2.30 -1.46
C PHE A 51 -5.48 0.79 -1.24
N ASP A 52 -5.18 0.06 -2.28
CA ASP A 52 -5.01 -1.38 -2.25
C ASP A 52 -3.52 -1.70 -2.24
N ILE A 53 -2.99 -1.91 -1.03
CA ILE A 53 -1.57 -2.12 -0.77
C ILE A 53 -1.29 -3.62 -0.78
N ASP A 54 -0.38 -4.06 -1.61
CA ASP A 54 0.14 -5.42 -1.62
C ASP A 54 1.67 -5.40 -1.74
N LEU A 55 2.35 -5.57 -0.60
CA LEU A 55 3.81 -5.56 -0.54
C LEU A 55 4.46 -6.82 -1.14
N ALA A 56 3.68 -7.84 -1.49
CA ALA A 56 4.17 -9.02 -2.18
C ALA A 56 4.23 -8.85 -3.70
N GLN A 57 3.63 -7.77 -4.23
CA GLN A 57 3.62 -7.43 -5.65
C GLN A 57 4.61 -6.30 -5.95
N ASP A 58 5.04 -6.21 -7.20
CA ASP A 58 5.92 -5.12 -7.68
C ASP A 58 5.21 -3.75 -7.69
N SER A 59 3.88 -3.75 -7.67
CA SER A 59 3.06 -2.55 -7.64
C SER A 59 1.79 -2.78 -6.83
N SER A 60 1.30 -1.72 -6.23
CA SER A 60 0.02 -1.64 -5.51
C SER A 60 -0.90 -0.66 -6.21
N SER A 61 -2.21 -0.74 -5.97
CA SER A 61 -3.20 0.02 -6.72
C SER A 61 -3.78 1.17 -5.90
N ILE A 62 -3.98 2.30 -6.55
CA ILE A 62 -4.79 3.41 -6.06
C ILE A 62 -6.02 3.53 -6.96
N TYR A 63 -7.20 3.33 -6.39
CA TYR A 63 -8.47 3.61 -7.08
C TYR A 63 -8.93 5.01 -6.70
N ILE A 64 -9.26 5.81 -7.71
CA ILE A 64 -9.78 7.17 -7.54
C ILE A 64 -11.14 7.22 -8.20
N TYR A 65 -12.16 7.45 -7.41
CA TYR A 65 -13.54 7.52 -7.86
C TYR A 65 -13.92 8.98 -8.17
N ASN A 66 -14.82 9.15 -9.11
CA ASN A 66 -15.39 10.44 -9.49
C ASN A 66 -14.38 11.46 -10.04
N VAL A 67 -13.36 10.98 -10.75
CA VAL A 67 -12.41 11.86 -11.43
C VAL A 67 -13.07 12.51 -12.64
N VAL A 68 -12.93 13.82 -12.79
CA VAL A 68 -13.41 14.60 -13.92
C VAL A 68 -12.22 15.31 -14.55
N PHE A 69 -11.89 14.98 -15.79
CA PHE A 69 -10.72 15.52 -16.51
C PHE A 69 -10.96 16.89 -17.18
N GLY A 70 -12.14 17.45 -17.09
CA GLY A 70 -12.41 18.77 -17.65
C GLY A 70 -13.89 19.13 -17.64
N PRO A 71 -14.24 20.39 -17.94
CA PRO A 71 -15.62 20.84 -17.95
C PRO A 71 -16.48 20.01 -18.90
N GLY A 72 -17.58 19.45 -18.40
CA GLY A 72 -18.49 18.61 -19.18
C GLY A 72 -18.03 17.19 -19.47
N ALA A 73 -16.84 16.79 -18.98
CA ALA A 73 -16.40 15.41 -19.05
C ALA A 73 -17.19 14.53 -18.06
N PRO A 74 -17.43 13.26 -18.40
CA PRO A 74 -18.06 12.33 -17.48
C PRO A 74 -17.14 12.06 -16.28
N SER A 75 -17.75 11.74 -15.15
CA SER A 75 -17.05 11.22 -13.99
C SER A 75 -16.58 9.79 -14.27
N LEU A 76 -15.32 9.50 -13.96
CA LEU A 76 -14.68 8.21 -14.18
C LEU A 76 -14.11 7.66 -12.86
N THR A 77 -14.06 6.34 -12.76
CA THR A 77 -13.19 5.67 -11.81
C THR A 77 -11.89 5.33 -12.51
N ILE A 78 -10.76 5.77 -11.95
CA ILE A 78 -9.44 5.43 -12.48
C ILE A 78 -8.68 4.55 -11.49
N ARG A 79 -7.77 3.72 -12.01
CA ARG A 79 -6.81 2.95 -11.21
C ARG A 79 -5.40 3.30 -11.66
N ILE A 80 -4.55 3.56 -10.70
CA ILE A 80 -3.12 3.82 -10.88
C ILE A 80 -2.36 2.70 -10.18
N ASP A 81 -1.59 1.91 -10.92
CA ASP A 81 -0.71 0.89 -10.37
C ASP A 81 0.70 1.47 -10.25
N ALA A 82 1.22 1.55 -9.03
CA ALA A 82 2.53 2.14 -8.77
C ALA A 82 3.30 1.33 -7.72
N PRO A 83 4.65 1.37 -7.76
CA PRO A 83 5.47 0.84 -6.69
C PRO A 83 5.11 1.50 -5.35
N VAL A 84 5.09 0.71 -4.30
CA VAL A 84 4.88 1.19 -2.93
C VAL A 84 6.08 0.83 -2.06
N THR A 85 6.50 1.78 -1.26
CA THR A 85 7.50 1.58 -0.21
C THR A 85 6.88 1.82 1.15
N VAL A 86 7.46 1.21 2.18
CA VAL A 86 7.02 1.38 3.56
C VAL A 86 8.18 1.92 4.38
N ASP A 87 7.89 2.82 5.30
CA ASP A 87 8.88 3.38 6.20
C ASP A 87 9.34 2.36 7.27
N ARG A 88 10.35 2.73 8.05
CA ARG A 88 10.89 1.85 9.11
C ARG A 88 9.88 1.54 10.22
N SER A 89 8.88 2.38 10.43
CA SER A 89 7.83 2.14 11.42
C SER A 89 6.79 1.12 10.96
N GLY A 90 6.76 0.80 9.66
CA GLY A 90 5.75 -0.07 9.07
C GLY A 90 4.37 0.57 8.95
N LYS A 91 4.27 1.89 9.11
CA LYS A 91 2.99 2.61 9.23
C LYS A 91 2.73 3.62 8.13
N VAL A 92 3.77 4.06 7.43
CA VAL A 92 3.64 4.99 6.31
C VAL A 92 4.00 4.30 5.01
N TYR A 93 3.03 4.23 4.11
CA TYR A 93 3.16 3.64 2.78
C TYR A 93 3.24 4.77 1.75
N THR A 94 4.27 4.76 0.93
CA THR A 94 4.48 5.78 -0.10
C THR A 94 4.42 5.17 -1.48
N TYR A 95 3.45 5.60 -2.28
CA TYR A 95 3.40 5.35 -3.72
C TYR A 95 4.14 6.47 -4.45
N ALA A 96 5.01 6.13 -5.35
CA ALA A 96 5.71 7.11 -6.17
C ALA A 96 5.94 6.58 -7.58
N GLY A 97 5.86 7.47 -8.55
CA GLY A 97 6.13 7.10 -9.93
C GLY A 97 5.88 8.21 -10.93
N THR A 98 6.32 7.97 -12.14
CA THR A 98 6.10 8.85 -13.28
C THR A 98 5.88 8.01 -14.54
N ASN A 99 5.25 8.60 -15.55
CA ASN A 99 4.94 7.94 -16.82
C ASN A 99 4.12 6.65 -16.68
N ILE A 100 3.21 6.60 -15.70
CA ILE A 100 2.36 5.46 -15.44
C ILE A 100 1.15 5.49 -16.37
N ILE A 101 0.79 4.34 -16.94
CA ILE A 101 -0.44 4.18 -17.72
C ILE A 101 -1.58 3.85 -16.75
N PRO A 102 -2.55 4.74 -16.53
CA PRO A 102 -3.69 4.43 -15.69
C PRO A 102 -4.70 3.55 -16.41
N TYR A 103 -5.65 3.05 -15.65
CA TYR A 103 -6.85 2.38 -16.16
C TYR A 103 -8.08 3.22 -15.85
N ALA A 104 -9.07 3.21 -16.71
CA ALA A 104 -10.38 3.78 -16.45
C ALA A 104 -11.46 2.70 -16.47
N GLN A 105 -12.43 2.81 -15.58
CA GLN A 105 -13.58 1.93 -15.59
C GLN A 105 -14.62 2.42 -16.60
N LEU A 106 -14.85 1.62 -17.63
CA LEU A 106 -15.87 1.84 -18.66
C LEU A 106 -16.81 0.62 -18.69
N HIS A 107 -18.09 0.85 -18.50
CA HIS A 107 -19.12 -0.21 -18.50
C HIS A 107 -18.77 -1.40 -17.57
N GLY A 108 -18.19 -1.11 -16.40
CA GLY A 108 -17.82 -2.13 -15.40
C GLY A 108 -16.47 -2.84 -15.64
N VAL A 109 -15.76 -2.50 -16.72
CA VAL A 109 -14.46 -3.10 -17.06
C VAL A 109 -13.35 -2.05 -16.95
N MET A 110 -12.23 -2.43 -16.35
CA MET A 110 -11.02 -1.59 -16.30
C MET A 110 -10.25 -1.71 -17.61
N LEU A 111 -10.14 -0.59 -18.34
CA LEU A 111 -9.43 -0.50 -19.61
C LEU A 111 -8.19 0.41 -19.46
N ARG A 112 -7.07 -0.02 -20.05
CA ARG A 112 -5.84 0.76 -20.07
C ARG A 112 -6.02 2.03 -20.91
N MET A 113 -5.65 3.18 -20.35
CA MET A 113 -5.66 4.47 -21.04
C MET A 113 -4.31 4.70 -21.73
N THR A 114 -4.14 4.12 -22.90
CA THR A 114 -2.83 4.09 -23.59
C THR A 114 -2.42 5.41 -24.25
N ASP A 115 -3.34 6.34 -24.43
CA ASP A 115 -3.04 7.67 -24.97
C ASP A 115 -2.11 8.43 -24.01
N GLU A 116 -1.06 9.04 -24.53
CA GLU A 116 -0.04 9.74 -23.77
C GLU A 116 -0.59 10.88 -22.90
N VAL A 117 -1.68 11.51 -23.34
CA VAL A 117 -2.32 12.60 -22.59
C VAL A 117 -2.82 12.15 -21.21
N TYR A 118 -3.13 10.86 -21.04
CA TYR A 118 -3.57 10.29 -19.76
C TYR A 118 -2.43 9.74 -18.89
N ARG A 119 -1.18 9.84 -19.33
CA ARG A 119 -0.06 9.41 -18.52
C ARG A 119 -0.05 10.13 -17.19
N VAL A 120 0.03 9.35 -16.12
CA VAL A 120 0.23 9.89 -14.77
C VAL A 120 1.69 10.20 -14.59
N THR A 121 1.98 11.45 -14.23
CA THR A 121 3.32 11.92 -13.91
C THR A 121 3.34 12.54 -12.53
N ASN A 122 4.54 12.66 -11.94
CA ASN A 122 4.74 13.25 -10.61
C ASN A 122 3.87 12.65 -9.50
N LEU A 123 3.54 11.34 -9.61
CA LEU A 123 2.78 10.68 -8.56
C LEU A 123 3.61 10.63 -7.29
N LEU A 124 3.03 11.16 -6.22
CA LEU A 124 3.47 10.96 -4.85
C LEU A 124 2.23 10.85 -3.96
N CYS A 125 2.12 9.73 -3.26
CA CYS A 125 1.02 9.50 -2.33
C CYS A 125 1.56 8.86 -1.06
N ASN A 126 1.24 9.45 0.09
CA ASN A 126 1.57 8.91 1.40
C ASN A 126 0.28 8.47 2.10
N VAL A 127 0.29 7.28 2.65
CA VAL A 127 -0.82 6.70 3.41
C VAL A 127 -0.30 6.34 4.79
N ASN A 128 -0.76 7.03 5.82
CA ASN A 128 -0.38 6.80 7.20
C ASN A 128 -1.48 6.04 7.93
N THR A 129 -1.23 4.77 8.23
CA THR A 129 -2.20 3.86 8.84
C THR A 129 -2.40 4.13 10.33
N GLU A 130 -1.40 4.67 11.02
CA GLU A 130 -1.49 5.03 12.43
C GLU A 130 -2.27 6.34 12.63
N ALA A 131 -1.90 7.38 11.88
CA ALA A 131 -2.61 8.66 11.92
C ALA A 131 -3.96 8.61 11.19
N LYS A 132 -4.23 7.55 10.44
CA LYS A 132 -5.40 7.40 9.56
C LYS A 132 -5.57 8.59 8.62
N THR A 133 -4.51 8.94 7.91
CA THR A 133 -4.49 10.05 6.95
C THR A 133 -3.83 9.63 5.64
N TYR A 134 -4.13 10.37 4.59
CA TYR A 134 -3.43 10.27 3.31
C TYR A 134 -3.20 11.66 2.74
N ASP A 135 -2.19 11.77 1.89
CA ASP A 135 -1.96 12.85 0.95
C ASP A 135 -1.57 12.26 -0.41
N ILE A 136 -2.09 12.82 -1.48
CA ILE A 136 -1.83 12.38 -2.84
C ILE A 136 -1.72 13.56 -3.78
N LYS A 137 -0.72 13.52 -4.67
CA LYS A 137 -0.58 14.45 -5.77
C LYS A 137 -0.10 13.75 -7.02
N PHE A 138 -0.59 14.15 -8.17
CA PHE A 138 -0.16 13.68 -9.48
C PHE A 138 -0.64 14.62 -10.58
N ASP A 139 -0.01 14.51 -11.74
CA ASP A 139 -0.46 15.21 -12.95
C ASP A 139 -1.03 14.19 -13.94
N CYS A 140 -2.14 14.52 -14.60
CA CYS A 140 -2.78 13.68 -15.60
C CYS A 140 -3.66 14.54 -16.51
N HIS A 141 -3.69 14.25 -17.80
CA HIS A 141 -4.53 14.95 -18.78
C HIS A 141 -4.37 16.48 -18.74
N GLY A 142 -3.14 16.97 -18.51
CA GLY A 142 -2.85 18.40 -18.41
C GLY A 142 -3.35 19.08 -17.12
N GLY A 143 -3.97 18.33 -16.22
CA GLY A 143 -4.41 18.80 -14.90
C GLY A 143 -3.47 18.37 -13.79
N HIS A 144 -3.41 19.18 -12.74
CA HIS A 144 -2.76 18.85 -11.47
C HIS A 144 -3.82 18.42 -10.46
N PHE A 145 -3.62 17.26 -9.85
CA PHE A 145 -4.49 16.70 -8.82
C PHE A 145 -3.74 16.67 -7.49
N GLU A 146 -4.31 17.30 -6.48
CA GLU A 146 -3.78 17.27 -5.13
C GLU A 146 -4.94 17.14 -4.14
N ASN A 147 -4.81 16.19 -3.21
CA ASN A 147 -5.80 15.97 -2.17
C ASN A 147 -5.14 15.41 -0.90
N ALA A 148 -5.74 15.69 0.23
CA ALA A 148 -5.35 15.12 1.52
C ALA A 148 -6.61 14.90 2.37
N GLY A 149 -6.60 13.85 3.18
CA GLY A 149 -7.78 13.53 3.98
C GLY A 149 -7.54 12.45 5.02
N LYS A 150 -8.66 11.93 5.54
CA LYS A 150 -8.68 10.86 6.55
C LYS A 150 -9.06 9.54 5.92
N LEU A 151 -8.60 8.46 6.53
CA LEU A 151 -9.00 7.08 6.27
C LEU A 151 -10.11 6.64 7.23
N LYS A 152 -10.97 5.74 6.75
CA LYS A 152 -12.04 5.10 7.56
C LYS A 152 -11.48 4.19 8.65
#